data_6b00f3f4af4085db0b94013f3c3e08c5
#
_entry.id   6b00f3f4af4085db0b94013f3c3e08c5
#
_cell.length_a   1.000
_cell.length_b   1.000
_cell.length_c   1.000
_cell.angle_alpha   90.00
_cell.angle_beta   90.00
_cell.angle_gamma   90.00
#
_symmetry.space_group_name_H-M   'P 1'
#
loop_
_entity.id
_entity.type
_entity.pdbx_description
1 polymer ?
#
loop_
_entity_poly.entity_id
_entity_poly.type
_entity_poly.pdbx_seq_one_letter_code
_entity_poly.pdbx_strand_id
1 'polypeptide(L)'
;ISGFHATQSPIMARCLKSERMGRKVFYGSMITEGVVALIWATVASYFFYGEPAPGYQILEAAKGYHTSAPEVVNLICNDWLGVVGGILALLGVVAAPITSGDTAFRSARLIVADALGVNQEPIFKRLMIGVPLFIASILMLVWKMENHDGFQVIWQYFGWANQTLSVFTLWMLTVWLTLSGRNYFVTLIPALFMTTVCVTFLCISPQAFALNATLSYVIGIASCVIGVLWFVAWKRKVKVTRLTD
;
A
#
# COMPACT_ATOMS: atom_id res chain seq x y z
N ILE A 1 0.69 -5.23 -5.09
CA ILE A 1 0.49 -3.92 -5.74
C ILE A 1 0.24 -2.90 -4.64
N SER A 2 0.99 -1.81 -4.65
CA SER A 2 0.94 -0.78 -3.61
C SER A 2 0.80 0.62 -4.22
N GLY A 3 -0.24 1.36 -3.82
CA GLY A 3 -0.44 2.75 -4.21
C GLY A 3 0.55 3.71 -3.56
N PHE A 4 1.20 3.31 -2.46
CA PHE A 4 2.21 4.12 -1.78
C PHE A 4 3.38 4.48 -2.71
N HIS A 5 3.74 3.59 -3.62
CA HIS A 5 4.78 3.85 -4.62
C HIS A 5 4.42 4.97 -5.59
N ALA A 6 3.14 5.22 -5.84
CA ALA A 6 2.70 6.35 -6.66
C ALA A 6 3.09 7.70 -6.05
N THR A 7 3.14 7.80 -4.73
CA THR A 7 3.54 9.03 -4.03
C THR A 7 5.05 9.17 -3.88
N GLN A 8 5.77 8.05 -3.75
CA GLN A 8 7.23 8.05 -3.59
C GLN A 8 7.99 8.10 -4.93
N SER A 9 7.51 7.42 -5.96
CA SER A 9 8.24 7.30 -7.24
C SER A 9 8.61 8.63 -7.88
N PRO A 10 7.76 9.68 -7.89
CA PRO A 10 8.15 10.98 -8.42
C PRO A 10 9.29 11.65 -7.65
N ILE A 11 9.34 11.46 -6.32
CA ILE A 11 10.41 12.00 -5.48
C ILE A 11 11.72 11.26 -5.76
N MET A 12 11.66 9.94 -5.81
CA MET A 12 12.82 9.09 -6.10
C MET A 12 13.36 9.32 -7.52
N ALA A 13 12.47 9.54 -8.50
CA ALA A 13 12.88 9.84 -9.86
C ALA A 13 13.74 11.11 -9.96
N ARG A 14 13.43 12.14 -9.16
CA ARG A 14 14.22 13.37 -9.08
C ARG A 14 15.61 13.18 -8.42
N CYS A 15 15.78 12.11 -7.65
CA CYS A 15 17.04 11.78 -6.96
C CYS A 15 17.94 10.85 -7.78
N LEU A 16 17.48 10.32 -8.92
CA LEU A 16 18.29 9.45 -9.77
C LEU A 16 19.43 10.20 -10.43
N LYS A 17 20.63 9.65 -10.37
CA LYS A 17 21.82 10.18 -11.07
C LYS A 17 21.76 9.93 -12.58
N SER A 18 21.04 8.91 -13.03
CA SER A 18 20.91 8.52 -14.43
C SER A 18 19.62 7.71 -14.63
N GLU A 19 18.93 7.91 -15.75
CA GLU A 19 17.75 7.15 -16.15
C GLU A 19 18.01 5.63 -16.25
N ARG A 20 19.25 5.23 -16.60
CA ARG A 20 19.66 3.82 -16.65
C ARG A 20 19.52 3.11 -15.30
N MET A 21 19.58 3.84 -14.20
CA MET A 21 19.38 3.29 -12.86
C MET A 21 17.91 3.05 -12.52
N GLY A 22 16.96 3.64 -13.25
CA GLY A 22 15.52 3.55 -12.98
C GLY A 22 15.03 2.11 -12.85
N ARG A 23 15.45 1.21 -13.77
CA ARG A 23 15.07 -0.19 -13.71
C ARG A 23 15.56 -0.89 -12.43
N LYS A 24 16.79 -0.60 -11.99
CA LYS A 24 17.33 -1.20 -10.76
C LYS A 24 16.65 -0.63 -9.52
N VAL A 25 16.43 0.68 -9.49
CA VAL A 25 15.86 1.37 -8.33
C VAL A 25 14.37 1.08 -8.18
N PHE A 26 13.57 1.17 -9.25
CA PHE A 26 12.12 0.99 -9.14
C PHE A 26 11.71 -0.49 -9.22
N TYR A 27 12.16 -1.22 -10.22
CA TYR A 27 11.77 -2.62 -10.40
C TYR A 27 12.56 -3.56 -9.49
N GLY A 28 13.87 -3.36 -9.34
CA GLY A 28 14.72 -4.20 -8.51
C GLY A 28 14.33 -4.13 -7.03
N SER A 29 14.04 -2.95 -6.50
CA SER A 29 13.58 -2.80 -5.11
C SER A 29 12.23 -3.50 -4.87
N MET A 30 11.32 -3.46 -5.84
CA MET A 30 10.03 -4.15 -5.72
C MET A 30 10.17 -5.67 -5.68
N ILE A 31 11.10 -6.23 -6.44
CA ILE A 31 11.41 -7.67 -6.37
C ILE A 31 11.96 -8.01 -4.98
N THR A 32 12.90 -7.21 -4.48
CA THR A 32 13.50 -7.44 -3.14
C THR A 32 12.44 -7.35 -2.05
N GLU A 33 11.57 -6.34 -2.10
CA GLU A 33 10.45 -6.19 -1.17
C GLU A 33 9.50 -7.39 -1.23
N GLY A 34 9.14 -7.84 -2.44
CA GLY A 34 8.30 -9.02 -2.64
C GLY A 34 8.92 -10.31 -2.06
N VAL A 35 10.21 -10.52 -2.25
CA VAL A 35 10.93 -11.67 -1.68
C VAL A 35 10.91 -11.61 -0.15
N VAL A 36 11.19 -10.46 0.46
CA VAL A 36 11.14 -10.28 1.91
C VAL A 36 9.73 -10.51 2.44
N ALA A 37 8.70 -10.00 1.76
CA ALA A 37 7.31 -10.23 2.12
C ALA A 37 6.92 -11.72 2.06
N LEU A 38 7.39 -12.47 1.05
CA LEU A 38 7.18 -13.90 0.95
C LEU A 38 7.88 -14.67 2.07
N ILE A 39 9.10 -14.27 2.46
CA ILE A 39 9.81 -14.86 3.62
C ILE A 39 8.95 -14.68 4.87
N TRP A 40 8.47 -13.47 5.16
CA TRP A 40 7.62 -13.21 6.31
C TRP A 40 6.32 -14.00 6.27
N ALA A 41 5.66 -14.09 5.12
CA ALA A 41 4.44 -14.87 4.97
C ALA A 41 4.68 -16.37 5.24
N THR A 42 5.78 -16.92 4.71
CA THR A 42 6.17 -18.32 4.92
C THR A 42 6.50 -18.59 6.38
N VAL A 43 7.29 -17.73 7.01
CA VAL A 43 7.68 -17.83 8.41
C VAL A 43 6.44 -17.80 9.32
N ALA A 44 5.53 -16.85 9.12
CA ALA A 44 4.31 -16.76 9.90
C ALA A 44 3.41 -17.97 9.70
N SER A 45 3.24 -18.43 8.45
CA SER A 45 2.44 -19.61 8.14
C SER A 45 3.01 -20.87 8.78
N TYR A 46 4.32 -21.05 8.74
CA TYR A 46 4.97 -22.21 9.36
C TYR A 46 4.86 -22.17 10.90
N PHE A 47 5.08 -21.01 11.50
CA PHE A 47 5.03 -20.83 12.95
C PHE A 47 3.68 -21.14 13.56
N PHE A 48 2.59 -20.72 12.90
CA PHE A 48 1.22 -20.91 13.41
C PHE A 48 0.54 -22.17 12.91
N TYR A 49 0.88 -22.67 11.72
CA TYR A 49 0.16 -23.79 11.07
C TYR A 49 1.06 -24.95 10.63
N GLY A 50 2.39 -24.84 10.75
CA GLY A 50 3.32 -25.92 10.44
C GLY A 50 3.35 -26.99 11.52
N GLU A 51 4.02 -28.13 11.26
CA GLU A 51 4.26 -29.18 12.27
C GLU A 51 5.73 -29.25 12.64
N PRO A 52 6.10 -29.14 13.95
CA PRO A 52 5.23 -28.74 15.07
C PRO A 52 4.89 -27.25 14.99
N ALA A 53 3.67 -26.87 15.29
CA ALA A 53 3.21 -25.47 15.27
C ALA A 53 3.41 -24.81 16.65
N PRO A 54 4.57 -24.25 16.98
CA PRO A 54 4.83 -23.68 18.30
C PRO A 54 3.88 -22.51 18.61
N GLY A 55 3.46 -21.78 17.58
CA GLY A 55 2.52 -20.67 17.73
C GLY A 55 1.05 -21.08 17.80
N TYR A 56 0.70 -22.33 17.50
CA TYR A 56 -0.69 -22.78 17.50
C TYR A 56 -1.32 -22.72 18.89
N GLN A 57 -0.58 -23.15 19.92
CA GLN A 57 -1.05 -23.08 21.31
C GLN A 57 -1.24 -21.63 21.76
N ILE A 58 -0.40 -20.72 21.30
CA ILE A 58 -0.50 -19.30 21.58
C ILE A 58 -1.76 -18.73 20.88
N LEU A 59 -2.02 -19.14 19.65
CA LEU A 59 -3.20 -18.74 18.89
C LEU A 59 -4.49 -19.30 19.54
N GLU A 60 -4.48 -20.54 20.01
CA GLU A 60 -5.62 -21.14 20.73
C GLU A 60 -5.88 -20.49 22.09
N ALA A 61 -4.82 -20.21 22.85
CA ALA A 61 -4.96 -19.48 24.11
C ALA A 61 -5.44 -18.04 23.92
N ALA A 62 -5.14 -17.46 22.76
CA ALA A 62 -5.58 -16.13 22.33
C ALA A 62 -6.97 -16.12 21.68
N LYS A 63 -7.80 -17.15 21.86
CA LYS A 63 -9.19 -17.15 21.36
C LYS A 63 -9.95 -15.92 21.86
N GLY A 64 -10.01 -14.88 21.01
CA GLY A 64 -10.59 -13.57 21.33
C GLY A 64 -9.59 -12.41 21.37
N TYR A 65 -8.29 -12.65 21.31
CA TYR A 65 -7.27 -11.63 21.12
C TYR A 65 -6.86 -11.57 19.64
N HIS A 66 -7.08 -10.41 19.02
CA HIS A 66 -6.50 -10.14 17.72
C HIS A 66 -5.03 -9.79 17.90
N THR A 67 -4.14 -10.76 17.67
CA THR A 67 -2.69 -10.52 17.66
C THR A 67 -2.36 -9.50 16.56
N SER A 68 -1.76 -8.40 16.94
CA SER A 68 -1.30 -7.39 15.98
C SER A 68 -0.06 -7.88 15.22
N ALA A 69 0.17 -7.37 14.00
CA ALA A 69 1.35 -7.75 13.23
C ALA A 69 2.68 -7.57 13.98
N PRO A 70 2.92 -6.49 14.77
CA PRO A 70 4.11 -6.36 15.60
C PRO A 70 4.24 -7.45 16.68
N GLU A 71 3.14 -7.89 17.27
CA GLU A 71 3.14 -8.97 18.27
C GLU A 71 3.53 -10.32 17.64
N VAL A 72 3.01 -10.62 16.44
CA VAL A 72 3.38 -11.82 15.68
C VAL A 72 4.89 -11.83 15.41
N VAL A 73 5.46 -10.72 14.97
CA VAL A 73 6.91 -10.60 14.76
C VAL A 73 7.68 -10.85 16.04
N ASN A 74 7.24 -10.23 17.15
CA ASN A 74 7.90 -10.40 18.44
C ASN A 74 7.86 -11.85 18.93
N LEU A 75 6.72 -12.53 18.82
CA LEU A 75 6.56 -13.92 19.18
C LEU A 75 7.51 -14.83 18.39
N ILE A 76 7.51 -14.72 17.07
CA ILE A 76 8.35 -15.54 16.20
C ILE A 76 9.82 -15.30 16.45
N CYS A 77 10.24 -14.03 16.55
CA CYS A 77 11.65 -13.69 16.73
C CYS A 77 12.19 -14.12 18.10
N ASN A 78 11.40 -14.03 19.15
CA ASN A 78 11.82 -14.52 20.48
C ASN A 78 11.91 -16.04 20.54
N ASP A 79 10.97 -16.74 19.92
CA ASP A 79 10.95 -18.21 19.93
C ASP A 79 12.11 -18.79 19.10
N TRP A 80 12.35 -18.28 17.90
CA TRP A 80 13.34 -18.85 16.98
C TRP A 80 14.77 -18.34 17.18
N LEU A 81 14.91 -17.05 17.52
CA LEU A 81 16.21 -16.38 17.57
C LEU A 81 16.70 -16.11 19.01
N GLY A 82 15.88 -16.45 20.00
CA GLY A 82 16.15 -16.14 21.39
C GLY A 82 16.23 -14.63 21.67
N VAL A 83 16.68 -14.27 22.86
CA VAL A 83 16.63 -12.88 23.35
C VAL A 83 17.46 -11.93 22.47
N VAL A 84 18.67 -12.30 22.09
CA VAL A 84 19.56 -11.41 21.30
C VAL A 84 19.04 -11.24 19.88
N GLY A 85 18.66 -12.33 19.23
CA GLY A 85 18.09 -12.28 17.89
C GLY A 85 16.73 -11.58 17.86
N GLY A 86 15.91 -11.78 18.88
CA GLY A 86 14.65 -11.09 19.05
C GLY A 86 14.82 -9.57 19.17
N ILE A 87 15.77 -9.09 19.96
CA ILE A 87 16.08 -7.65 20.07
C ILE A 87 16.56 -7.09 18.74
N LEU A 88 17.45 -7.75 18.02
CA LEU A 88 17.95 -7.28 16.72
C LEU A 88 16.84 -7.22 15.66
N ALA A 89 15.98 -8.23 15.61
CA ALA A 89 14.83 -8.24 14.71
C ALA A 89 13.83 -7.14 15.05
N LEU A 90 13.55 -6.93 16.34
CA LEU A 90 12.66 -5.87 16.80
C LEU A 90 13.21 -4.48 16.46
N LEU A 91 14.51 -4.25 16.64
CA LEU A 91 15.16 -3.00 16.23
C LEU A 91 15.03 -2.76 14.73
N GLY A 92 15.17 -3.79 13.89
CA GLY A 92 14.94 -3.71 12.45
C GLY A 92 13.50 -3.33 12.09
N VAL A 93 12.54 -3.98 12.76
CA VAL A 93 11.08 -3.71 12.56
C VAL A 93 10.70 -2.31 13.03
N VAL A 94 11.37 -1.76 14.05
CA VAL A 94 11.14 -0.37 14.53
C VAL A 94 11.82 0.65 13.62
N ALA A 95 13.05 0.36 13.15
CA ALA A 95 13.80 1.29 12.31
C ALA A 95 13.16 1.50 10.93
N ALA A 96 12.59 0.46 10.32
CA ALA A 96 11.97 0.53 9.00
C ALA A 96 10.78 1.53 8.93
N PRO A 97 9.80 1.53 9.86
CA PRO A 97 8.73 2.52 9.89
C PRO A 97 9.21 3.96 10.12
N ILE A 98 10.30 4.18 10.85
CA ILE A 98 10.84 5.52 11.07
C ILE A 98 11.28 6.14 9.75
N THR A 99 12.05 5.41 8.93
CA THR A 99 12.50 5.91 7.62
C THR A 99 11.36 6.07 6.64
N SER A 100 10.42 5.11 6.61
CA SER A 100 9.23 5.17 5.77
C SER A 100 8.29 6.30 6.19
N GLY A 101 8.15 6.53 7.49
CA GLY A 101 7.33 7.61 8.05
C GLY A 101 7.83 8.99 7.64
N ASP A 102 9.14 9.27 7.72
CA ASP A 102 9.71 10.54 7.25
C ASP A 102 9.37 10.80 5.77
N THR A 103 9.53 9.77 4.93
CA THR A 103 9.22 9.87 3.50
C THR A 103 7.72 10.05 3.25
N ALA A 104 6.85 9.36 4.01
CA ALA A 104 5.41 9.47 3.90
C ALA A 104 4.92 10.88 4.29
N PHE A 105 5.39 11.43 5.41
CA PHE A 105 5.06 12.79 5.83
C PHE A 105 5.55 13.85 4.84
N ARG A 106 6.74 13.65 4.28
CA ARG A 106 7.28 14.53 3.24
C ARG A 106 6.40 14.50 1.98
N SER A 107 6.02 13.31 1.52
CA SER A 107 5.15 13.14 0.36
C SER A 107 3.77 13.76 0.59
N ALA A 108 3.13 13.49 1.73
CA ALA A 108 1.84 14.04 2.09
C ALA A 108 1.88 15.57 2.13
N ARG A 109 2.91 16.15 2.77
CA ARG A 109 3.10 17.60 2.80
C ARG A 109 3.24 18.19 1.42
N LEU A 110 4.02 17.58 0.52
CA LEU A 110 4.22 18.07 -0.85
C LEU A 110 2.93 17.98 -1.67
N ILE A 111 2.17 16.89 -1.55
CA ILE A 111 0.89 16.72 -2.24
C ILE A 111 -0.11 17.80 -1.79
N VAL A 112 -0.22 18.04 -0.48
CA VAL A 112 -1.09 19.09 0.06
C VAL A 112 -0.62 20.48 -0.39
N ALA A 113 0.69 20.73 -0.39
CA ALA A 113 1.26 21.99 -0.85
C ALA A 113 0.98 22.26 -2.33
N ASP A 114 1.14 21.23 -3.18
CA ASP A 114 0.85 21.32 -4.61
C ASP A 114 -0.65 21.56 -4.86
N ALA A 115 -1.52 20.86 -4.13
CA ALA A 115 -2.97 21.05 -4.23
C ALA A 115 -3.44 22.46 -3.80
N LEU A 116 -2.76 23.05 -2.79
CA LEU A 116 -3.06 24.39 -2.29
C LEU A 116 -2.27 25.51 -3.01
N GLY A 117 -1.38 25.17 -3.93
CA GLY A 117 -0.52 26.12 -4.62
C GLY A 117 0.48 26.84 -3.70
N VAL A 118 0.89 26.20 -2.58
CA VAL A 118 1.77 26.80 -1.57
C VAL A 118 3.23 26.49 -1.85
N ASN A 119 4.04 27.55 -2.08
CA ASN A 119 5.48 27.39 -2.22
C ASN A 119 6.12 26.86 -0.92
N GLN A 120 6.91 25.80 -1.04
CA GLN A 120 7.54 25.10 0.09
C GLN A 120 8.99 25.56 0.41
N GLU A 121 9.50 26.60 -0.23
CA GLU A 121 10.85 27.10 0.08
C GLU A 121 10.94 27.67 1.50
N PRO A 122 10.01 28.54 1.98
CA PRO A 122 10.07 29.06 3.33
C PRO A 122 9.75 28.00 4.38
N ILE A 123 10.56 27.94 5.45
CA ILE A 123 10.38 26.98 6.57
C ILE A 123 9.00 27.14 7.20
N PHE A 124 8.51 28.37 7.38
CA PHE A 124 7.20 28.63 7.98
C PHE A 124 6.06 27.98 7.20
N LYS A 125 6.09 28.04 5.86
CA LYS A 125 5.08 27.39 5.01
C LYS A 125 5.15 25.87 5.05
N ARG A 126 6.34 25.31 5.25
CA ARG A 126 6.50 23.86 5.49
C ARG A 126 5.87 23.44 6.81
N LEU A 127 6.11 24.21 7.87
CA LEU A 127 5.53 23.92 9.19
C LEU A 127 4.01 24.09 9.20
N MET A 128 3.47 25.09 8.49
CA MET A 128 2.03 25.33 8.39
C MET A 128 1.26 24.12 7.87
N ILE A 129 1.84 23.34 6.94
CA ILE A 129 1.24 22.10 6.42
C ILE A 129 1.70 20.89 7.24
N GLY A 130 2.96 20.82 7.63
CA GLY A 130 3.54 19.67 8.32
C GLY A 130 2.99 19.47 9.72
N VAL A 131 2.82 20.54 10.49
CA VAL A 131 2.35 20.46 11.89
C VAL A 131 0.92 19.91 11.99
N PRO A 132 -0.08 20.38 11.22
CA PRO A 132 -1.41 19.78 11.23
C PRO A 132 -1.43 18.29 10.85
N LEU A 133 -0.64 17.89 9.85
CA LEU A 133 -0.51 16.48 9.47
C LEU A 133 0.06 15.64 10.61
N PHE A 134 1.06 16.16 11.32
CA PHE A 134 1.68 15.48 12.45
C PHE A 134 0.71 15.37 13.63
N ILE A 135 0.00 16.44 13.95
CA ILE A 135 -1.04 16.44 14.99
C ILE A 135 -2.15 15.43 14.67
N ALA A 136 -2.65 15.40 13.43
CA ALA A 136 -3.65 14.43 13.01
C ALA A 136 -3.16 12.98 13.20
N SER A 137 -1.89 12.71 12.88
CA SER A 137 -1.28 11.39 13.07
C SER A 137 -1.14 11.02 14.55
N ILE A 138 -0.78 11.98 15.42
CA ILE A 138 -0.74 11.75 16.87
C ILE A 138 -2.14 11.47 17.42
N LEU A 139 -3.15 12.24 17.01
CA LEU A 139 -4.54 12.00 17.43
C LEU A 139 -5.03 10.61 17.01
N MET A 140 -4.72 10.16 15.78
CA MET A 140 -5.02 8.80 15.35
C MET A 140 -4.29 7.74 16.20
N LEU A 141 -3.04 7.99 16.57
CA LEU A 141 -2.27 7.08 17.42
C LEU A 141 -2.88 6.98 18.83
N VAL A 142 -3.23 8.11 19.45
CA VAL A 142 -3.88 8.14 20.77
C VAL A 142 -5.21 7.40 20.72
N TRP A 143 -6.04 7.68 19.71
CA TRP A 143 -7.30 6.98 19.51
C TRP A 143 -7.12 5.46 19.38
N LYS A 144 -6.08 5.02 18.65
CA LYS A 144 -5.73 3.60 18.52
C LYS A 144 -5.32 2.98 19.86
N MET A 145 -4.62 3.72 20.70
CA MET A 145 -4.18 3.21 22.01
C MET A 145 -5.34 3.04 23.00
N GLU A 146 -6.37 3.86 22.89
CA GLU A 146 -7.56 3.80 23.74
C GLU A 146 -8.56 2.72 23.28
N ASN A 147 -8.53 2.33 22.00
CA ASN A 147 -9.47 1.35 21.44
C ASN A 147 -8.76 0.03 21.13
N HIS A 148 -9.23 -1.07 21.71
CA HIS A 148 -8.68 -2.40 21.49
C HIS A 148 -8.61 -2.80 20.00
N ASP A 149 -9.65 -2.49 19.24
CA ASP A 149 -9.73 -2.81 17.81
C ASP A 149 -9.15 -1.68 16.90
N GLY A 150 -8.66 -0.61 17.49
CA GLY A 150 -8.22 0.58 16.77
C GLY A 150 -7.13 0.30 15.73
N PHE A 151 -6.18 -0.60 16.05
CA PHE A 151 -5.15 -1.00 15.10
C PHE A 151 -5.74 -1.70 13.88
N GLN A 152 -6.66 -2.63 14.08
CA GLN A 152 -7.28 -3.42 13.00
C GLN A 152 -8.09 -2.51 12.06
N VAL A 153 -8.84 -1.58 12.63
CA VAL A 153 -9.62 -0.60 11.85
C VAL A 153 -8.70 0.28 11.00
N ILE A 154 -7.66 0.88 11.59
CA ILE A 154 -6.71 1.71 10.85
C ILE A 154 -6.02 0.90 9.76
N TRP A 155 -5.62 -0.36 10.05
CA TRP A 155 -4.96 -1.23 9.10
C TRP A 155 -5.84 -1.56 7.89
N GLN A 156 -7.12 -1.82 8.11
CA GLN A 156 -8.09 -2.09 7.05
C GLN A 156 -8.30 -0.87 6.15
N TYR A 157 -8.51 0.31 6.74
CA TYR A 157 -8.63 1.56 5.97
C TYR A 157 -7.36 1.89 5.19
N PHE A 158 -6.20 1.73 5.82
CA PHE A 158 -4.91 1.91 5.17
C PHE A 158 -4.74 0.96 3.97
N GLY A 159 -5.03 -0.33 4.17
CA GLY A 159 -4.95 -1.32 3.11
C GLY A 159 -5.85 -0.96 1.92
N TRP A 160 -7.12 -0.66 2.18
CA TRP A 160 -8.06 -0.27 1.14
C TRP A 160 -7.66 1.03 0.41
N ALA A 161 -7.28 2.06 1.15
CA ALA A 161 -6.85 3.34 0.58
C ALA A 161 -5.61 3.17 -0.32
N ASN A 162 -4.63 2.38 0.14
CA ASN A 162 -3.43 2.06 -0.61
C ASN A 162 -3.75 1.30 -1.91
N GLN A 163 -4.64 0.32 -1.86
CA GLN A 163 -5.06 -0.43 -3.05
C GLN A 163 -5.86 0.44 -4.02
N THR A 164 -6.74 1.30 -3.51
CA THR A 164 -7.51 2.24 -4.33
C THR A 164 -6.60 3.23 -5.06
N LEU A 165 -5.57 3.75 -4.39
CA LEU A 165 -4.57 4.61 -5.02
C LEU A 165 -3.82 3.88 -6.14
N SER A 166 -3.54 2.58 -5.97
CA SER A 166 -2.93 1.77 -7.02
C SER A 166 -3.83 1.63 -8.26
N VAL A 167 -5.14 1.53 -8.08
CA VAL A 167 -6.10 1.50 -9.20
C VAL A 167 -5.99 2.76 -10.03
N PHE A 168 -6.06 3.94 -9.41
CA PHE A 168 -5.93 5.22 -10.13
C PHE A 168 -4.60 5.32 -10.88
N THR A 169 -3.51 4.92 -10.24
CA THR A 169 -2.17 4.95 -10.84
C THR A 169 -2.07 4.03 -12.05
N LEU A 170 -2.58 2.80 -11.95
CA LEU A 170 -2.56 1.83 -13.04
C LEU A 170 -3.41 2.31 -14.23
N TRP A 171 -4.58 2.91 -13.99
CA TRP A 171 -5.40 3.50 -15.04
C TRP A 171 -4.71 4.70 -15.70
N MET A 172 -4.09 5.57 -14.91
CA MET A 172 -3.31 6.70 -15.42
C MET A 172 -2.16 6.22 -16.34
N LEU A 173 -1.40 5.21 -15.90
CA LEU A 173 -0.33 4.61 -16.68
C LEU A 173 -0.86 3.92 -17.95
N THR A 174 -2.03 3.27 -17.88
CA THR A 174 -2.68 2.64 -19.03
C THR A 174 -3.04 3.68 -20.10
N VAL A 175 -3.62 4.80 -19.68
CA VAL A 175 -3.92 5.93 -20.56
C VAL A 175 -2.64 6.49 -21.18
N TRP A 176 -1.61 6.74 -20.37
CA TRP A 176 -0.34 7.26 -20.82
C TRP A 176 0.37 6.35 -21.84
N LEU A 177 0.46 5.04 -21.55
CA LEU A 177 1.04 4.06 -22.47
C LEU A 177 0.27 3.97 -23.79
N THR A 178 -1.07 4.07 -23.74
CA THR A 178 -1.91 4.09 -24.94
C THR A 178 -1.64 5.31 -25.80
N LEU A 179 -1.56 6.49 -25.19
CA LEU A 179 -1.25 7.76 -25.87
C LEU A 179 0.16 7.75 -26.48
N SER A 180 1.11 7.14 -25.77
CA SER A 180 2.51 6.99 -26.21
C SER A 180 2.70 5.88 -27.28
N GLY A 181 1.65 5.17 -27.69
CA GLY A 181 1.72 4.08 -28.66
C GLY A 181 2.48 2.83 -28.16
N ARG A 182 2.67 2.71 -26.84
CA ARG A 182 3.35 1.58 -26.19
C ARG A 182 2.37 0.50 -25.77
N ASN A 183 2.89 -0.66 -25.36
CA ASN A 183 2.06 -1.78 -24.91
C ASN A 183 1.40 -1.46 -23.57
N TYR A 184 0.10 -1.14 -23.61
CA TYR A 184 -0.71 -0.78 -22.43
C TYR A 184 -1.28 -2.00 -21.69
N PHE A 185 -1.23 -3.21 -22.24
CA PHE A 185 -1.77 -4.41 -21.59
C PHE A 185 -1.05 -4.72 -20.27
N VAL A 186 0.23 -4.35 -20.15
CA VAL A 186 1.03 -4.54 -18.93
C VAL A 186 0.41 -3.84 -17.72
N THR A 187 -0.25 -2.70 -17.92
CA THR A 187 -0.92 -1.95 -16.85
C THR A 187 -2.43 -2.13 -16.84
N LEU A 188 -3.06 -2.37 -18.00
CA LEU A 188 -4.50 -2.58 -18.11
C LEU A 188 -4.97 -3.82 -17.34
N ILE A 189 -4.28 -4.95 -17.49
CA ILE A 189 -4.67 -6.20 -16.83
C ILE A 189 -4.63 -6.03 -15.30
N PRO A 190 -3.53 -5.55 -14.70
CA PRO A 190 -3.51 -5.26 -13.27
C PRO A 190 -4.54 -4.19 -12.86
N ALA A 191 -4.80 -3.16 -13.68
CA ALA A 191 -5.78 -2.14 -13.38
C ALA A 191 -7.19 -2.72 -13.24
N LEU A 192 -7.60 -3.57 -14.17
CA LEU A 192 -8.90 -4.24 -14.15
C LEU A 192 -9.03 -5.18 -12.94
N PHE A 193 -8.00 -5.98 -12.68
CA PHE A 193 -7.96 -6.85 -11.51
C PHE A 193 -8.11 -6.06 -10.22
N MET A 194 -7.30 -5.02 -10.02
CA MET A 194 -7.33 -4.21 -8.81
C MET A 194 -8.62 -3.40 -8.68
N THR A 195 -9.23 -2.95 -9.79
CA THR A 195 -10.55 -2.31 -9.78
C THR A 195 -11.59 -3.27 -9.22
N THR A 196 -11.62 -4.50 -9.71
CA THR A 196 -12.53 -5.54 -9.22
C THR A 196 -12.32 -5.80 -7.73
N VAL A 197 -11.08 -5.99 -7.29
CA VAL A 197 -10.74 -6.24 -5.89
C VAL A 197 -11.18 -5.09 -4.99
N CYS A 198 -10.85 -3.84 -5.34
CA CYS A 198 -11.17 -2.67 -4.52
C CYS A 198 -12.67 -2.41 -4.42
N VAL A 199 -13.41 -2.57 -5.53
CA VAL A 199 -14.86 -2.39 -5.54
C VAL A 199 -15.55 -3.51 -4.75
N THR A 200 -15.13 -4.77 -4.93
CA THR A 200 -15.68 -5.90 -4.17
C THR A 200 -15.43 -5.72 -2.67
N PHE A 201 -14.22 -5.34 -2.29
CA PHE A 201 -13.88 -5.11 -0.89
C PHE A 201 -14.74 -3.99 -0.28
N LEU A 202 -14.92 -2.87 -0.99
CA LEU A 202 -15.77 -1.77 -0.54
C LEU A 202 -17.23 -2.23 -0.32
N CYS A 203 -17.72 -3.09 -1.21
CA CYS A 203 -19.09 -3.60 -1.10
C CYS A 203 -19.27 -4.57 0.08
N ILE A 204 -18.31 -5.48 0.30
CA ILE A 204 -18.42 -6.53 1.33
C ILE A 204 -17.99 -6.06 2.72
N SER A 205 -17.15 -5.03 2.82
CA SER A 205 -16.58 -4.58 4.09
C SER A 205 -17.67 -4.09 5.05
N PRO A 206 -17.68 -4.58 6.30
CA PRO A 206 -18.63 -4.14 7.33
C PRO A 206 -18.50 -2.65 7.66
N GLN A 207 -17.32 -2.07 7.47
CA GLN A 207 -17.04 -0.65 7.71
C GLN A 207 -17.51 0.26 6.56
N ALA A 208 -17.96 -0.32 5.41
CA ALA A 208 -18.44 0.42 4.26
C ALA A 208 -19.90 0.05 3.96
N PHE A 209 -20.17 -0.72 2.91
CA PHE A 209 -21.54 -1.03 2.50
C PHE A 209 -22.13 -2.30 3.14
N ALA A 210 -21.31 -3.20 3.68
CA ALA A 210 -21.69 -4.45 4.33
C ALA A 210 -22.71 -5.29 3.50
N LEU A 211 -22.55 -5.32 2.17
CA LEU A 211 -23.44 -6.05 1.28
C LEU A 211 -23.15 -7.56 1.32
N ASN A 212 -24.13 -8.35 0.89
CA ASN A 212 -23.97 -9.80 0.73
C ASN A 212 -22.79 -10.11 -0.23
N ALA A 213 -22.02 -11.15 0.11
CA ALA A 213 -20.84 -11.56 -0.64
C ALA A 213 -21.12 -11.77 -2.15
N THR A 214 -22.21 -12.49 -2.48
CA THR A 214 -22.60 -12.76 -3.87
C THR A 214 -22.85 -11.46 -4.64
N LEU A 215 -23.60 -10.53 -4.05
CA LEU A 215 -23.89 -9.23 -4.68
C LEU A 215 -22.60 -8.40 -4.85
N SER A 216 -21.71 -8.43 -3.88
CA SER A 216 -20.44 -7.73 -3.91
C SER A 216 -19.53 -8.23 -5.04
N TYR A 217 -19.47 -9.54 -5.25
CA TYR A 217 -18.73 -10.12 -6.39
C TYR A 217 -19.34 -9.73 -7.73
N VAL A 218 -20.67 -9.74 -7.85
CA VAL A 218 -21.34 -9.30 -9.08
C VAL A 218 -21.03 -7.84 -9.40
N ILE A 219 -21.11 -6.96 -8.40
CA ILE A 219 -20.76 -5.53 -8.56
C ILE A 219 -19.29 -5.36 -8.94
N GLY A 220 -18.39 -6.10 -8.31
CA GLY A 220 -16.95 -6.08 -8.64
C GLY A 220 -16.68 -6.50 -10.08
N ILE A 221 -17.28 -7.58 -10.56
CA ILE A 221 -17.14 -8.03 -11.94
C ILE A 221 -17.79 -7.03 -12.92
N ALA A 222 -18.96 -6.50 -12.59
CA ALA A 222 -19.61 -5.47 -13.40
C ALA A 222 -18.74 -4.22 -13.56
N SER A 223 -18.06 -3.79 -12.48
CA SER A 223 -17.12 -2.66 -12.54
C SER A 223 -15.95 -2.91 -13.49
N CYS A 224 -15.44 -4.15 -13.55
CA CYS A 224 -14.41 -4.56 -14.51
C CYS A 224 -14.92 -4.43 -15.94
N VAL A 225 -16.11 -4.95 -16.24
CA VAL A 225 -16.73 -4.89 -17.56
C VAL A 225 -16.95 -3.42 -17.99
N ILE A 226 -17.49 -2.60 -17.11
CA ILE A 226 -17.69 -1.16 -17.34
C ILE A 226 -16.34 -0.49 -17.64
N GLY A 227 -15.29 -0.79 -16.87
CA GLY A 227 -13.95 -0.26 -17.09
C GLY A 227 -13.39 -0.61 -18.47
N VAL A 228 -13.54 -1.86 -18.90
CA VAL A 228 -13.14 -2.31 -20.25
C VAL A 228 -13.90 -1.57 -21.34
N LEU A 229 -15.23 -1.51 -21.21
CA LEU A 229 -16.09 -0.85 -22.22
C LEU A 229 -15.75 0.64 -22.33
N TRP A 230 -15.57 1.30 -21.19
CA TRP A 230 -15.19 2.71 -21.15
C TRP A 230 -13.81 2.95 -21.78
N PHE A 231 -12.82 2.14 -21.44
CA PHE A 231 -11.48 2.22 -22.01
C PHE A 231 -11.50 2.01 -23.53
N VAL A 232 -12.22 1.01 -24.03
CA VAL A 232 -12.35 0.73 -25.47
C VAL A 232 -13.06 1.88 -26.20
N ALA A 233 -14.15 2.41 -25.63
CA ALA A 233 -14.87 3.54 -26.20
C ALA A 233 -14.01 4.81 -26.25
N TRP A 234 -13.25 5.08 -25.17
CA TRP A 234 -12.31 6.19 -25.10
C TRP A 234 -11.19 6.03 -26.14
N LYS A 235 -10.56 4.86 -26.22
CA LYS A 235 -9.46 4.57 -27.14
C LYS A 235 -9.86 4.76 -28.61
N ARG A 236 -11.11 4.44 -28.99
CA ARG A 236 -11.63 4.67 -30.37
C ARG A 236 -11.70 6.16 -30.76
N LYS A 237 -11.83 7.04 -29.77
CA LYS A 237 -11.97 8.51 -29.99
C LYS A 237 -10.61 9.23 -30.00
N VAL A 238 -9.58 8.63 -29.43
CA VAL A 238 -8.27 9.28 -29.25
C VAL A 238 -7.34 8.93 -30.39
N LYS A 239 -6.73 9.95 -31.01
CA LYS A 239 -5.62 9.78 -31.95
C LYS A 239 -4.36 9.48 -31.15
N VAL A 240 -3.75 8.32 -31.40
CA VAL A 240 -2.48 7.93 -30.79
C VAL A 240 -1.36 8.81 -31.37
N THR A 241 -0.79 9.66 -30.54
CA THR A 241 0.43 10.41 -30.91
C THR A 241 1.62 9.51 -30.55
N ARG A 242 2.25 8.92 -31.55
CA ARG A 242 3.52 8.24 -31.32
C ARG A 242 4.53 9.31 -30.91
N LEU A 243 5.00 9.26 -29.67
CA LEU A 243 6.21 9.97 -29.27
C LEU A 243 7.35 9.30 -30.05
N THR A 244 7.80 9.93 -31.13
CA THR A 244 9.04 9.56 -31.81
C THR A 244 10.17 9.79 -30.81
N ASP A 245 10.96 8.75 -30.57
CA ASP A 245 12.16 8.74 -29.75
C ASP A 245 13.17 9.81 -30.21
#